data_45dd4ac235c43543b2d889954003b779
#
_entry.id   45dd4ac235c43543b2d889954003b779
#
_cell.length_a   1.000
_cell.length_b   1.000
_cell.length_c   1.000
_cell.angle_alpha   90.00
_cell.angle_beta   90.00
_cell.angle_gamma   90.00
#
_symmetry.space_group_name_H-M   'P 1'
#
loop_
_entity.id
_entity.type
_entity.pdbx_description
1 polymer ?
#
loop_
_entity_poly.entity_id
_entity_poly.type
_entity_poly.pdbx_seq_one_letter_code
_entity_poly.pdbx_strand_id
1 'polypeptide(L)'
;MGKRPLVRRRGRGGMQFRAAVTGKLKPAKYPSFDLDETREGEIIDLVHETGRDVPLSKVRFEDGSISFIPAILGTKVGSKINFGLESEVKDGNIISIQNIPDGTIVCNVEKQFGDGGAL
;
A
#
# COMPACT_ATOMS: atom_id res chain seq x y z
N MET A 1 -28.18 6.08 39.62
CA MET A 1 -27.90 5.00 38.66
C MET A 1 -26.60 5.27 37.90
N GLY A 2 -25.76 4.27 37.80
CA GLY A 2 -24.46 4.40 37.19
C GLY A 2 -24.47 4.52 35.66
N LYS A 3 -23.41 5.10 35.12
CA LYS A 3 -23.16 5.12 33.67
C LYS A 3 -22.68 3.74 33.18
N ARG A 4 -22.95 3.45 31.92
CA ARG A 4 -22.47 2.23 31.29
C ARG A 4 -20.93 2.22 31.26
N PRO A 5 -20.25 1.13 31.66
CA PRO A 5 -18.78 1.04 31.58
C PRO A 5 -18.27 1.32 30.16
N LEU A 6 -17.06 1.89 30.05
CA LEU A 6 -16.45 2.23 28.77
C LEU A 6 -16.33 1.03 27.82
N VAL A 7 -15.96 -0.14 28.36
CA VAL A 7 -15.85 -1.38 27.58
C VAL A 7 -17.15 -1.77 26.88
N ARG A 8 -18.30 -1.53 27.52
CA ARG A 8 -19.63 -1.85 26.96
C ARG A 8 -20.10 -0.86 25.89
N ARG A 9 -19.36 0.23 25.67
CA ARG A 9 -19.67 1.21 24.62
C ARG A 9 -19.03 0.87 23.27
N ARG A 10 -18.14 -0.10 23.23
CA ARG A 10 -17.51 -0.59 21.99
C ARG A 10 -18.57 -1.16 21.05
N GLY A 11 -18.35 -0.97 19.76
CA GLY A 11 -19.25 -1.46 18.71
C GLY A 11 -20.54 -0.65 18.52
N ARG A 12 -20.73 0.42 19.26
CA ARG A 12 -21.91 1.30 19.17
C ARG A 12 -21.71 2.53 18.28
N GLY A 13 -20.55 2.67 17.67
CA GLY A 13 -20.24 3.79 16.78
C GLY A 13 -20.04 5.14 17.48
N GLY A 14 -19.77 5.15 18.79
CA GLY A 14 -19.45 6.38 19.52
C GLY A 14 -18.16 7.01 19.06
N MET A 15 -18.01 8.35 19.19
CA MET A 15 -16.84 9.10 18.70
C MET A 15 -15.51 8.57 19.23
N GLN A 16 -15.45 8.12 20.47
CA GLN A 16 -14.23 7.61 21.11
C GLN A 16 -13.74 6.28 20.51
N PHE A 17 -14.57 5.55 19.78
CA PHE A 17 -14.23 4.27 19.15
C PHE A 17 -14.20 4.34 17.62
N ARG A 18 -14.34 5.53 17.04
CA ARG A 18 -14.22 5.74 15.59
C ARG A 18 -12.77 5.94 15.21
N ALA A 19 -12.42 5.42 14.04
CA ALA A 19 -11.14 5.74 13.44
C ALA A 19 -11.06 7.24 13.10
N ALA A 20 -9.87 7.82 13.26
CA ALA A 20 -9.63 9.19 12.86
C ALA A 20 -9.81 9.33 11.35
N VAL A 21 -10.53 10.36 10.92
CA VAL A 21 -10.70 10.68 9.48
C VAL A 21 -9.72 11.75 9.00
N THR A 22 -9.15 12.52 9.94
CA THR A 22 -8.15 13.55 9.63
C THR A 22 -6.81 12.91 9.29
N GLY A 23 -6.15 13.36 8.23
CA GLY A 23 -4.85 12.86 7.79
C GLY A 23 -4.92 11.53 7.03
N LYS A 24 -6.10 11.07 6.67
CA LYS A 24 -6.28 9.90 5.81
C LYS A 24 -6.02 10.28 4.35
N LEU A 25 -5.30 9.42 3.65
CA LEU A 25 -5.04 9.51 2.24
C LEU A 25 -5.99 8.58 1.45
N LYS A 26 -5.68 8.38 0.18
CA LYS A 26 -6.37 7.39 -0.64
C LYS A 26 -6.05 5.96 -0.15
N PRO A 27 -6.93 4.98 -0.42
CA PRO A 27 -6.62 3.58 -0.15
C PRO A 27 -5.28 3.17 -0.78
N ALA A 28 -4.45 2.46 -0.02
CA ALA A 28 -3.21 1.90 -0.51
C ALA A 28 -3.54 0.69 -1.39
N LYS A 29 -3.40 0.86 -2.70
CA LYS A 29 -3.68 -0.19 -3.70
C LYS A 29 -2.67 -0.12 -4.84
N TYR A 30 -2.43 -1.26 -5.43
CA TYR A 30 -1.69 -1.29 -6.68
C TYR A 30 -2.51 -0.66 -7.81
N PRO A 31 -1.85 -0.04 -8.80
CA PRO A 31 -2.55 0.52 -9.95
C PRO A 31 -3.22 -0.58 -10.77
N SER A 32 -4.36 -0.24 -11.37
CA SER A 32 -5.08 -1.15 -12.27
C SER A 32 -4.55 -0.99 -13.69
N PHE A 33 -3.42 -1.60 -13.98
CA PHE A 33 -2.87 -1.70 -15.33
C PHE A 33 -3.01 -3.11 -15.85
N ASP A 34 -2.93 -3.26 -17.17
CA ASP A 34 -2.77 -4.57 -17.77
C ASP A 34 -1.44 -5.17 -17.33
N LEU A 35 -1.49 -6.39 -16.81
CA LEU A 35 -0.31 -7.08 -16.27
C LEU A 35 0.72 -7.41 -17.36
N ASP A 36 0.28 -7.49 -18.62
CA ASP A 36 1.14 -7.81 -19.75
C ASP A 36 2.09 -6.68 -20.14
N GLU A 37 1.83 -5.46 -19.63
CA GLU A 37 2.68 -4.31 -19.86
C GLU A 37 3.55 -4.01 -18.65
N THR A 38 4.84 -3.82 -18.86
CA THR A 38 5.74 -3.31 -17.81
C THR A 38 5.71 -1.80 -17.82
N ARG A 39 5.39 -1.20 -16.68
CA ARG A 39 5.34 0.25 -16.49
C ARG A 39 6.35 0.69 -15.46
N GLU A 40 7.03 1.77 -15.75
CA GLU A 40 7.95 2.41 -14.81
C GLU A 40 7.23 3.49 -14.02
N GLY A 41 7.49 3.51 -12.72
CA GLY A 41 7.03 4.56 -11.83
C GLY A 41 8.18 5.14 -11.04
N GLU A 42 8.02 6.37 -10.58
CA GLU A 42 8.98 7.06 -9.72
C GLU A 42 8.32 7.40 -8.39
N ILE A 43 9.02 7.14 -7.31
CA ILE A 43 8.59 7.53 -5.96
C ILE A 43 8.86 9.02 -5.80
N ILE A 44 7.80 9.81 -5.79
CA ILE A 44 7.90 11.26 -5.71
C ILE A 44 7.85 11.79 -4.28
N ASP A 45 7.28 11.03 -3.37
CA ASP A 45 7.20 11.40 -1.95
C ASP A 45 6.95 10.17 -1.07
N LEU A 46 7.28 10.31 0.22
CA LEU A 46 6.93 9.38 1.29
C LEU A 46 6.02 10.11 2.26
N VAL A 47 4.77 9.69 2.33
CA VAL A 47 3.72 10.43 3.04
C VAL A 47 3.24 9.63 4.25
N HIS A 48 3.16 10.28 5.41
CA HIS A 48 2.57 9.69 6.60
C HIS A 48 1.05 9.68 6.50
N GLU A 49 0.44 8.54 6.79
CA GLU A 49 -1.01 8.43 6.93
C GLU A 49 -1.36 8.11 8.39
N THR A 50 -2.33 8.84 8.94
CA THR A 50 -2.81 8.63 10.31
C THR A 50 -3.35 7.20 10.47
N GLY A 51 -2.82 6.47 11.44
CA GLY A 51 -3.20 5.09 11.74
C GLY A 51 -2.37 4.03 11.02
N ARG A 52 -1.36 4.42 10.25
CA ARG A 52 -0.36 3.50 9.67
C ARG A 52 0.99 3.67 10.34
N ASP A 53 1.65 2.55 10.63
CA ASP A 53 3.01 2.54 11.16
C ASP A 53 4.05 2.82 10.06
N VAL A 54 3.76 2.38 8.83
CA VAL A 54 4.62 2.51 7.66
C VAL A 54 4.14 3.67 6.80
N PRO A 55 5.03 4.56 6.31
CA PRO A 55 4.62 5.61 5.39
C PRO A 55 4.13 5.03 4.05
N LEU A 56 3.34 5.79 3.33
CA LEU A 56 2.92 5.46 1.98
C LEU A 56 3.89 6.07 0.97
N SER A 57 4.35 5.28 0.03
CA SER A 57 5.07 5.76 -1.15
C SER A 57 4.08 6.32 -2.15
N LYS A 58 4.23 7.59 -2.47
CA LYS A 58 3.49 8.22 -3.56
C LYS A 58 4.24 7.99 -4.86
N VAL A 59 3.69 7.15 -5.72
CA VAL A 59 4.31 6.74 -6.98
C VAL A 59 3.60 7.38 -8.15
N ARG A 60 4.36 8.02 -9.02
CA ARG A 60 3.88 8.57 -10.28
C ARG A 60 4.37 7.69 -11.42
N PHE A 61 3.45 7.20 -12.24
CA PHE A 61 3.73 6.41 -13.43
C PHE A 61 3.89 7.30 -14.67
N GLU A 62 4.40 6.73 -15.76
CA GLU A 62 4.66 7.45 -17.01
C GLU A 62 3.40 8.10 -17.61
N ASP A 63 2.24 7.52 -17.40
CA ASP A 63 0.96 8.07 -17.86
C ASP A 63 0.43 9.23 -17.01
N GLY A 64 1.16 9.61 -15.97
CA GLY A 64 0.79 10.66 -15.02
C GLY A 64 -0.11 10.18 -13.88
N SER A 65 -0.51 8.91 -13.84
CA SER A 65 -1.30 8.37 -12.74
C SER A 65 -0.48 8.29 -11.46
N ILE A 66 -1.16 8.51 -10.33
CA ILE A 66 -0.54 8.48 -9.00
C ILE A 66 -1.18 7.37 -8.18
N SER A 67 -0.34 6.53 -7.60
CA SER A 67 -0.76 5.47 -6.68
C SER A 67 -0.06 5.60 -5.34
N PHE A 68 -0.74 5.19 -4.28
CA PHE A 68 -0.18 5.10 -2.94
C PHE A 68 0.04 3.64 -2.59
N ILE A 69 1.27 3.28 -2.30
CA ILE A 69 1.69 1.91 -1.99
C ILE A 69 2.43 1.93 -0.66
N PRO A 70 2.21 0.97 0.26
CA PRO A 70 3.00 0.91 1.48
C PRO A 70 4.49 0.85 1.16
N ALA A 71 5.28 1.72 1.80
CA ALA A 71 6.71 1.77 1.58
C ALA A 71 7.39 0.49 2.07
N ILE A 72 8.36 0.02 1.33
CA ILE A 72 9.21 -1.10 1.74
C ILE A 72 10.50 -0.60 2.36
N LEU A 73 11.20 -1.48 3.05
CA LEU A 73 12.50 -1.16 3.63
C LEU A 73 13.49 -0.75 2.53
N GLY A 74 14.17 0.36 2.74
CA GLY A 74 15.12 0.91 1.77
C GLY A 74 14.53 1.82 0.69
N THR A 75 13.22 2.09 0.73
CA THR A 75 12.56 3.02 -0.18
C THR A 75 13.08 4.45 0.00
N LYS A 76 13.39 5.10 -1.11
CA LYS A 76 13.86 6.50 -1.15
C LYS A 76 13.05 7.30 -2.16
N VAL A 77 12.86 8.59 -1.88
CA VAL A 77 12.31 9.54 -2.86
C VAL A 77 13.24 9.61 -4.07
N GLY A 78 12.67 9.56 -5.27
CA GLY A 78 13.41 9.52 -6.52
C GLY A 78 13.76 8.12 -7.01
N SER A 79 13.50 7.07 -6.22
CA SER A 79 13.70 5.70 -6.66
C SER A 79 12.70 5.32 -7.75
N LYS A 80 13.16 4.56 -8.72
CA LYS A 80 12.32 4.01 -9.78
C LYS A 80 11.86 2.62 -9.42
N ILE A 81 10.62 2.32 -9.72
CA ILE A 81 10.02 0.99 -9.55
C ILE A 81 9.37 0.55 -10.86
N ASN A 82 9.41 -0.74 -11.13
CA ASN A 82 8.73 -1.34 -12.27
C ASN A 82 7.54 -2.15 -11.80
N PHE A 83 6.47 -2.08 -12.56
CA PHE A 83 5.25 -2.83 -12.34
C PHE A 83 4.92 -3.65 -13.59
N GLY A 84 4.75 -4.95 -13.46
CA GLY A 84 4.35 -5.83 -14.56
C GLY A 84 4.98 -7.22 -14.48
N LEU A 85 4.50 -8.14 -15.33
CA LEU A 85 4.93 -9.53 -15.34
C LEU A 85 6.41 -9.72 -15.69
N GLU A 86 6.93 -8.91 -16.58
CA GLU A 86 8.32 -9.01 -17.06
C GLU A 86 9.30 -8.12 -16.30
N SER A 87 8.86 -7.55 -15.17
CA SER A 87 9.73 -6.74 -14.34
C SER A 87 10.85 -7.58 -13.74
N GLU A 88 12.02 -6.98 -13.62
CA GLU A 88 13.16 -7.60 -12.96
C GLU A 88 12.88 -7.83 -11.47
N VAL A 89 13.42 -8.91 -10.90
CA VAL A 89 13.32 -9.20 -9.46
C VAL A 89 14.30 -8.31 -8.71
N LYS A 90 13.85 -7.12 -8.34
CA LYS A 90 14.60 -6.13 -7.55
C LYS A 90 13.73 -5.60 -6.41
N ASP A 91 14.38 -5.11 -5.37
CA ASP A 91 13.69 -4.46 -4.25
C ASP A 91 12.85 -3.28 -4.75
N GLY A 92 11.58 -3.28 -4.39
CA GLY A 92 10.63 -2.24 -4.78
C GLY A 92 9.81 -2.55 -6.01
N ASN A 93 10.21 -3.47 -6.86
CA ASN A 93 9.44 -3.85 -8.03
C ASN A 93 8.21 -4.68 -7.67
N ILE A 94 7.17 -4.52 -8.46
CA ILE A 94 5.88 -5.18 -8.27
C ILE A 94 5.68 -6.14 -9.43
N ILE A 95 5.71 -7.42 -9.14
CA ILE A 95 5.64 -8.48 -10.15
C ILE A 95 4.68 -9.60 -9.71
N SER A 96 4.31 -10.46 -10.66
CA SER A 96 3.53 -11.65 -10.35
C SER A 96 4.34 -12.64 -9.51
N ILE A 97 3.72 -13.19 -8.47
CA ILE A 97 4.39 -14.10 -7.54
C ILE A 97 4.94 -15.35 -8.22
N GLN A 98 4.32 -15.80 -9.30
CA GLN A 98 4.80 -16.97 -10.06
C GLN A 98 6.17 -16.76 -10.73
N ASN A 99 6.55 -15.50 -10.95
CA ASN A 99 7.82 -15.13 -11.59
C ASN A 99 8.92 -14.82 -10.57
N ILE A 100 8.63 -14.95 -9.29
CA ILE A 100 9.59 -14.73 -8.20
C ILE A 100 10.28 -16.05 -7.85
N PRO A 101 11.62 -16.12 -7.80
CA PRO A 101 12.33 -17.31 -7.37
C PRO A 101 11.99 -17.73 -5.93
N ASP A 102 11.98 -19.02 -5.66
CA ASP A 102 11.80 -19.55 -4.32
C ASP A 102 12.90 -19.03 -3.37
N GLY A 103 12.50 -18.67 -2.15
CA GLY A 103 13.41 -18.12 -1.14
C GLY A 103 13.58 -16.60 -1.18
N THR A 104 12.94 -15.91 -2.11
CA THR A 104 12.92 -14.45 -2.16
C THR A 104 12.01 -13.87 -1.08
N ILE A 105 12.49 -12.85 -0.38
CA ILE A 105 11.67 -12.13 0.62
C ILE A 105 10.72 -11.19 -0.11
N VAL A 106 9.44 -11.34 0.17
CA VAL A 106 8.36 -10.54 -0.44
C VAL A 106 7.50 -9.88 0.62
N CYS A 107 6.79 -8.83 0.24
CA CYS A 107 5.82 -8.14 1.10
C CYS A 107 4.63 -7.64 0.27
N ASN A 108 3.58 -7.22 0.96
CA ASN A 108 2.36 -6.68 0.34
C ASN A 108 1.76 -7.60 -0.72
N VAL A 109 1.65 -8.89 -0.38
CA VAL A 109 1.12 -9.91 -1.30
C VAL A 109 -0.40 -9.84 -1.33
N GLU A 110 -0.98 -9.79 -2.52
CA GLU A 110 -2.42 -9.86 -2.71
C GLU A 110 -2.93 -11.30 -2.59
N LYS A 111 -4.01 -11.49 -1.83
CA LYS A 111 -4.78 -12.74 -1.79
C LYS A 111 -5.78 -12.81 -2.92
N GLN A 112 -6.39 -11.67 -3.21
CA GLN A 112 -7.34 -11.49 -4.30
C GLN A 112 -6.89 -10.29 -5.12
N PHE A 113 -7.10 -10.34 -6.42
CA PHE A 113 -6.74 -9.24 -7.30
C PHE A 113 -7.40 -7.93 -6.85
N GLY A 114 -6.59 -6.91 -6.67
CA GLY A 114 -7.05 -5.58 -6.29
C GLY A 114 -7.28 -5.35 -4.80
N ASP A 115 -6.84 -6.27 -3.91
CA ASP A 115 -6.99 -6.07 -2.46
C ASP A 115 -5.93 -5.14 -1.84
N GLY A 116 -4.93 -4.74 -2.61
CA GLY A 116 -3.90 -3.80 -2.18
C GLY A 116 -2.74 -4.41 -1.40
N GLY A 117 -2.62 -5.72 -1.38
CA GLY A 117 -1.56 -6.41 -0.65
C GLY A 117 -1.92 -6.70 0.81
N ALA A 118 -2.84 -7.62 1.02
CA ALA A 118 -3.36 -7.96 2.36
C ALA A 118 -2.39 -8.74 3.24
N LEU A 119 -1.36 -9.34 2.68
CA LEU A 119 -0.36 -10.15 3.41
C LEU A 119 0.96 -9.44 3.62
#